data_c924fa56a83f165ab2492f2118278f5b
#
_entry.id   c924fa56a83f165ab2492f2118278f5b
#
_cell.length_a   1.000
_cell.length_b   1.000
_cell.length_c   1.000
_cell.angle_alpha   90.00
_cell.angle_beta   90.00
_cell.angle_gamma   90.00
#
_symmetry.space_group_name_H-M   'P 1'
#
loop_
_entity.id
_entity.type
_entity.pdbx_description
1 polymer ?
#
loop_
_entity_poly.entity_id
_entity_poly.type
_entity_poly.pdbx_seq_one_letter_code
_entity_poly.pdbx_strand_id
1 'polypeptide(L)'
;MKDIHGTQSVEVIDGRNIVLSAGEGQTNVEDLVWLKENVLSKVGGWKATGWAYIADCTKMKPVGPDEVGPLVDMTKAFVEAGCKAFGFAEGSSVMLKVQKQKNT
;
A
#
# COMPACT_ATOMS: atom_id res chain seq x y z
N MET A 1 -10.67 12.24 0.36
CA MET A 1 -10.32 12.49 1.76
C MET A 1 -9.09 11.68 2.15
N LYS A 2 -8.23 12.26 2.96
CA LYS A 2 -6.96 11.63 3.34
C LYS A 2 -6.96 11.31 4.84
N ASP A 3 -6.66 10.06 5.19
CA ASP A 3 -6.52 9.65 6.58
C ASP A 3 -5.04 9.68 6.95
N ILE A 4 -4.73 10.14 8.14
CA ILE A 4 -3.35 10.32 8.59
C ILE A 4 -3.14 9.63 9.94
N HIS A 5 -2.01 8.92 10.06
CA HIS A 5 -1.58 8.30 11.30
C HIS A 5 -0.08 8.57 11.46
N GLY A 6 0.27 9.54 12.29
CA GLY A 6 1.67 9.95 12.43
C GLY A 6 2.25 10.41 11.12
N THR A 7 3.25 9.66 10.63
CA THR A 7 3.91 9.95 9.35
C THR A 7 3.29 9.22 8.17
N GLN A 8 2.23 8.44 8.41
CA GLN A 8 1.58 7.65 7.36
C GLN A 8 0.28 8.29 6.92
N SER A 9 -0.07 8.15 5.65
CA SER A 9 -1.34 8.64 5.14
C SER A 9 -1.92 7.68 4.11
N VAL A 10 -3.25 7.70 3.99
CA VAL A 10 -3.98 6.88 3.02
C VAL A 10 -5.04 7.77 2.37
N GLU A 11 -5.13 7.69 1.06
CA GLU A 11 -6.07 8.48 0.28
C GLU A 11 -6.66 7.62 -0.83
N VAL A 12 -7.97 7.79 -1.09
CA VAL A 12 -8.63 7.13 -2.22
C VAL A 12 -8.70 8.14 -3.37
N ILE A 13 -8.33 7.69 -4.57
CA ILE A 13 -8.43 8.51 -5.76
C ILE A 13 -9.85 8.40 -6.30
N ASP A 14 -10.57 9.50 -6.29
CA ASP A 14 -11.97 9.54 -6.69
C ASP A 14 -12.18 9.10 -8.14
N GLY A 15 -13.23 8.34 -8.36
CA GLY A 15 -13.60 7.88 -9.70
C GLY A 15 -12.74 6.76 -10.24
N ARG A 16 -11.78 6.30 -9.43
CA ARG A 16 -10.88 5.22 -9.84
C ARG A 16 -10.63 4.31 -8.67
N ASN A 17 -10.74 3.08 -8.71
CA ASN A 17 -10.53 2.19 -7.59
C ASN A 17 -9.05 2.09 -7.25
N ILE A 18 -8.47 3.20 -6.81
CA ILE A 18 -7.05 3.30 -6.49
C ILE A 18 -6.89 3.83 -5.06
N VAL A 19 -6.09 3.16 -4.26
CA VAL A 19 -5.71 3.62 -2.93
C VAL A 19 -4.25 4.05 -2.96
N LEU A 20 -3.98 5.27 -2.53
CA LEU A 20 -2.63 5.82 -2.45
C LEU A 20 -2.23 5.95 -0.99
N SER A 21 -1.09 5.38 -0.63
CA SER A 21 -0.53 5.59 0.69
C SER A 21 0.82 6.29 0.58
N ALA A 22 1.20 7.00 1.63
CA ALA A 22 2.48 7.67 1.69
C ALA A 22 3.00 7.61 3.11
N GLY A 23 4.31 7.66 3.27
CA GLY A 23 4.95 7.67 4.57
C GLY A 23 6.25 8.43 4.53
N GLU A 24 6.75 8.81 5.71
CA GLU A 24 8.02 9.50 5.85
C GLU A 24 8.83 8.83 6.95
N GLY A 25 10.15 8.70 6.73
CA GLY A 25 11.04 8.14 7.72
C GLY A 25 10.84 6.65 7.92
N GLN A 26 11.03 6.20 9.16
CA GLN A 26 10.97 4.79 9.49
C GLN A 26 9.52 4.34 9.70
N THR A 27 9.14 3.25 9.03
CA THR A 27 7.82 2.63 9.23
C THR A 27 7.97 1.50 10.25
N ASN A 28 7.11 1.47 11.26
CA ASN A 28 7.13 0.42 12.26
C ASN A 28 5.94 -0.53 12.10
N VAL A 29 5.87 -1.57 12.94
CA VAL A 29 4.81 -2.57 12.85
C VAL A 29 3.43 -1.96 13.05
N GLU A 30 3.30 -1.03 13.99
CA GLU A 30 2.01 -0.36 14.23
C GLU A 30 1.54 0.41 13.00
N ASP A 31 2.46 1.05 12.30
CA ASP A 31 2.14 1.77 11.07
C ASP A 31 1.57 0.82 10.02
N LEU A 32 2.18 -0.35 9.89
CA LEU A 32 1.73 -1.34 8.91
C LEU A 32 0.36 -1.92 9.27
N VAL A 33 0.11 -2.16 10.55
CA VAL A 33 -1.20 -2.63 11.01
C VAL A 33 -2.25 -1.57 10.71
N TRP A 34 -1.96 -0.31 11.01
CA TRP A 34 -2.88 0.78 10.73
C TRP A 34 -3.17 0.89 9.23
N LEU A 35 -2.13 0.82 8.40
CA LEU A 35 -2.28 0.88 6.95
C LEU A 35 -3.19 -0.25 6.45
N LYS A 36 -2.92 -1.47 6.90
CA LYS A 36 -3.72 -2.62 6.49
C LYS A 36 -5.20 -2.42 6.83
N GLU A 37 -5.48 -2.07 8.08
CA GLU A 37 -6.85 -1.92 8.54
C GLU A 37 -7.56 -0.75 7.85
N ASN A 38 -6.84 0.35 7.68
CA ASN A 38 -7.42 1.53 7.05
C ASN A 38 -7.75 1.27 5.59
N VAL A 39 -6.83 0.67 4.85
CA VAL A 39 -7.05 0.37 3.44
C VAL A 39 -8.19 -0.64 3.28
N LEU A 40 -8.19 -1.70 4.09
CA LEU A 40 -9.24 -2.72 3.99
C LEU A 40 -10.62 -2.14 4.29
N SER A 41 -10.71 -1.16 5.18
CA SER A 41 -11.98 -0.52 5.47
C SER A 41 -12.52 0.29 4.29
N LYS A 42 -11.64 0.73 3.40
CA LYS A 42 -12.03 1.55 2.24
C LYS A 42 -12.40 0.72 1.02
N VAL A 43 -11.85 -0.48 0.90
CA VAL A 43 -11.95 -1.26 -0.34
C VAL A 43 -13.00 -2.38 -0.27
N GLY A 44 -13.77 -2.43 0.80
CA GLY A 44 -14.75 -3.50 0.97
C GLY A 44 -15.76 -3.63 -0.16
N GLY A 45 -16.11 -2.52 -0.81
CA GLY A 45 -17.04 -2.52 -1.92
C GLY A 45 -16.40 -2.85 -3.27
N TRP A 46 -15.07 -3.02 -3.33
CA TRP A 46 -14.35 -3.20 -4.57
C TRP A 46 -13.79 -4.60 -4.77
N LYS A 47 -14.11 -5.52 -3.91
CA LYS A 47 -13.54 -6.85 -3.97
C LYS A 47 -13.82 -7.54 -5.30
N ALA A 48 -15.04 -7.43 -5.79
CA ALA A 48 -15.45 -8.08 -7.03
C ALA A 48 -14.91 -7.38 -8.27
N THR A 49 -14.87 -6.03 -8.25
CA THR A 49 -14.41 -5.25 -9.39
C THR A 49 -12.90 -5.12 -9.43
N GLY A 50 -12.24 -5.21 -8.28
CA GLY A 50 -10.80 -5.04 -8.18
C GLY A 50 -10.40 -3.59 -7.94
N TRP A 51 -9.18 -3.41 -7.43
CA TRP A 51 -8.62 -2.10 -7.12
C TRP A 51 -7.10 -2.16 -7.19
N ALA A 52 -6.47 -1.01 -7.16
CA ALA A 52 -5.01 -0.91 -7.19
C ALA A 52 -4.51 -0.20 -5.94
N TYR A 53 -3.33 -0.57 -5.49
CA TYR A 53 -2.67 0.04 -4.35
C TYR A 53 -1.36 0.67 -4.81
N ILE A 54 -1.17 1.94 -4.47
CA ILE A 54 0.06 2.66 -4.79
C ILE A 54 0.66 3.18 -3.50
N ALA A 55 1.92 2.86 -3.27
CA ALA A 55 2.66 3.31 -2.09
C ALA A 55 3.73 4.30 -2.51
N ASP A 56 3.65 5.51 -1.97
CA ASP A 56 4.68 6.54 -2.18
C ASP A 56 5.74 6.36 -1.11
N CYS A 57 6.86 5.79 -1.49
CA CYS A 57 7.97 5.49 -0.58
C CYS A 57 9.14 6.46 -0.76
N THR A 58 8.92 7.58 -1.46
CA THR A 58 10.01 8.50 -1.79
C THR A 58 10.68 9.12 -0.57
N LYS A 59 9.95 9.24 0.53
CA LYS A 59 10.47 9.82 1.77
C LYS A 59 10.64 8.79 2.88
N MET A 60 10.45 7.52 2.59
CA MET A 60 10.56 6.45 3.58
C MET A 60 11.95 5.86 3.61
N LYS A 61 12.35 5.43 4.80
CA LYS A 61 13.55 4.62 4.97
C LYS A 61 13.21 3.15 4.70
N PRO A 62 14.19 2.33 4.32
CA PRO A 62 13.93 0.89 4.13
C PRO A 62 13.34 0.25 5.37
N VAL A 63 12.44 -0.71 5.16
CA VAL A 63 11.86 -1.45 6.28
C VAL A 63 12.90 -2.38 6.88
N GLY A 64 12.84 -2.55 8.21
CA GLY A 64 13.73 -3.45 8.91
C GLY A 64 13.23 -4.87 8.89
N PRO A 65 14.03 -5.81 9.42
CA PRO A 65 13.64 -7.23 9.45
C PRO A 65 12.33 -7.49 10.19
N ASP A 66 12.05 -6.70 11.22
CA ASP A 66 10.85 -6.90 12.04
C ASP A 66 9.58 -6.52 11.30
N GLU A 67 9.69 -5.65 10.29
CA GLU A 67 8.55 -5.16 9.54
C GLU A 67 8.24 -5.99 8.28
N VAL A 68 9.15 -6.88 7.88
CA VAL A 68 8.95 -7.67 6.66
C VAL A 68 7.74 -8.58 6.77
N GLY A 69 7.59 -9.28 7.90
CA GLY A 69 6.45 -10.16 8.12
C GLY A 69 5.12 -9.44 8.03
N PRO A 70 4.92 -8.37 8.84
CA PRO A 70 3.69 -7.58 8.73
C PRO A 70 3.44 -6.99 7.36
N LEU A 71 4.50 -6.59 6.64
CA LEU A 71 4.37 -6.07 5.29
C LEU A 71 3.84 -7.14 4.33
N VAL A 72 4.37 -8.35 4.42
CA VAL A 72 3.90 -9.48 3.61
C VAL A 72 2.45 -9.80 3.94
N ASP A 73 2.10 -9.81 5.21
CA ASP A 73 0.71 -10.06 5.62
C ASP A 73 -0.24 -9.00 5.07
N MET A 74 0.17 -7.75 5.10
CA MET A 74 -0.61 -6.65 4.55
C MET A 74 -0.85 -6.87 3.06
N THR A 75 0.21 -7.22 2.32
CA THR A 75 0.10 -7.46 0.88
C THR A 75 -0.85 -8.61 0.58
N LYS A 76 -0.75 -9.71 1.32
CA LYS A 76 -1.65 -10.84 1.16
C LYS A 76 -3.10 -10.46 1.42
N ALA A 77 -3.34 -9.68 2.48
CA ALA A 77 -4.69 -9.24 2.81
C ALA A 77 -5.27 -8.37 1.70
N PHE A 78 -4.45 -7.52 1.08
CA PHE A 78 -4.91 -6.68 -0.02
C PHE A 78 -5.30 -7.53 -1.23
N VAL A 79 -4.50 -8.54 -1.57
CA VAL A 79 -4.82 -9.44 -2.68
C VAL A 79 -6.13 -10.17 -2.40
N GLU A 80 -6.33 -10.65 -1.20
CA GLU A 80 -7.57 -11.33 -0.81
C GLU A 80 -8.78 -10.40 -0.88
N ALA A 81 -8.56 -9.11 -0.69
CA ALA A 81 -9.63 -8.11 -0.76
C ALA A 81 -9.87 -7.60 -2.18
N GLY A 82 -9.19 -8.16 -3.18
CA GLY A 82 -9.42 -7.81 -4.58
C GLY A 82 -8.39 -6.88 -5.20
N CYS A 83 -7.27 -6.63 -4.54
CA CYS A 83 -6.21 -5.81 -5.11
C CYS A 83 -5.58 -6.52 -6.30
N LYS A 84 -5.57 -5.86 -7.45
CA LYS A 84 -5.09 -6.45 -8.70
C LYS A 84 -3.73 -5.92 -9.14
N ALA A 85 -3.29 -4.81 -8.58
CA ALA A 85 -2.03 -4.20 -8.97
C ALA A 85 -1.42 -3.45 -7.81
N PHE A 86 -0.10 -3.49 -7.74
CA PHE A 86 0.69 -2.75 -6.74
C PHE A 86 1.67 -1.85 -7.46
N GLY A 87 1.71 -0.59 -7.08
CA GLY A 87 2.70 0.34 -7.57
C GLY A 87 3.49 0.90 -6.40
N PHE A 88 4.79 1.11 -6.62
CA PHE A 88 5.66 1.70 -5.60
C PHE A 88 6.43 2.84 -6.22
N ALA A 89 6.38 4.00 -5.58
CA ALA A 89 7.22 5.13 -5.95
C ALA A 89 8.44 5.13 -5.03
N GLU A 90 9.60 5.02 -5.62
CA GLU A 90 10.87 4.97 -4.88
C GLU A 90 11.80 6.00 -5.47
N GLY A 91 12.21 6.97 -4.65
CA GLY A 91 13.05 8.05 -5.15
C GLY A 91 12.38 8.77 -6.30
N SER A 92 13.00 8.77 -7.48
CA SER A 92 12.45 9.45 -8.65
C SER A 92 11.73 8.52 -9.61
N SER A 93 11.61 7.22 -9.28
CA SER A 93 11.03 6.25 -10.20
C SER A 93 9.79 5.60 -9.62
N VAL A 94 8.89 5.19 -10.51
CA VAL A 94 7.71 4.40 -10.16
C VAL A 94 7.86 3.03 -10.78
N MET A 95 7.65 1.99 -9.99
CA MET A 95 7.82 0.62 -10.45
C MET A 95 6.56 -0.18 -10.20
N LEU A 96 6.17 -0.98 -11.18
CA LEU A 96 5.08 -1.92 -11.06
C LEU A 96 5.68 -3.30 -10.82
N LYS A 97 5.93 -3.61 -9.56
CA LYS A 97 6.65 -4.82 -9.17
C LYS A 97 5.99 -6.10 -9.65
N VAL A 98 4.67 -6.14 -9.60
CA VAL A 98 3.92 -7.33 -10.00
C VAL A 98 4.15 -7.65 -11.46
N GLN A 99 4.13 -6.62 -12.31
CA GLN A 99 4.36 -6.81 -13.74
C GLN A 99 5.76 -7.33 -14.04
N LYS A 100 6.75 -6.79 -13.36
CA LYS A 100 8.11 -7.23 -13.56
C LYS A 100 8.29 -8.69 -13.21
N GLN A 101 7.69 -9.13 -12.14
CA GLN A 101 7.78 -10.50 -11.71
C GLN A 101 7.14 -11.46 -12.73
N LYS A 102 6.07 -11.03 -13.35
CA LYS A 102 5.39 -11.85 -14.36
C LYS A 102 6.19 -12.01 -15.64
N ASN A 103 7.01 -11.03 -15.95
CA ASN A 103 7.75 -11.01 -17.20
C ASN A 103 9.11 -11.69 -17.10
N THR A 104 9.45 -12.18 -15.94
CA THR A 104 10.74 -12.84 -15.73
C THR A 104 10.63 -14.32 -15.36
#